data_c93d23c89fdbdf904125dc8bf88ca3a6
#
_entry.id   c93d23c89fdbdf904125dc8bf88ca3a6
#
_cell.length_a   1.000
_cell.length_b   1.000
_cell.length_c   1.000
_cell.angle_alpha   90.00
_cell.angle_beta   90.00
_cell.angle_gamma   90.00
#
_symmetry.space_group_name_H-M   'P 1'
#
loop_
_entity.id
_entity.type
_entity.pdbx_description
1 polymer ?
#
loop_
_entity_poly.entity_id
_entity_poly.type
_entity_poly.pdbx_seq_one_letter_code
_entity_poly.pdbx_strand_id
1 'polypeptide(L)'
;MQKALLTFTIIFLASISNNLFALEKGSWTLSKDDDWCYIGSLPIKSDLPETKKRGENYILIYKIIGSDENIVQVEAGYQYNLDKDILVKIDNTSFIFYSTEDSSETAWTDNDEKVIYAMKKGLELVLSGQSSRGTITNDTYTLKGFTSAINKLNKDC
;
A
#
# COMPACT_ATOMS: atom_id res chain seq x y z
N MET A 1 42.78 -5.83 53.46
CA MET A 1 42.32 -6.55 52.24
C MET A 1 40.93 -6.12 51.92
N GLN A 2 40.83 -5.16 50.97
CA GLN A 2 39.55 -4.61 50.53
C GLN A 2 39.10 -5.40 49.29
N LYS A 3 37.98 -6.08 49.39
CA LYS A 3 37.33 -6.78 48.24
C LYS A 3 36.51 -5.76 47.47
N ALA A 4 36.94 -5.41 46.26
CA ALA A 4 36.18 -4.61 45.32
C ALA A 4 35.06 -5.48 44.78
N LEU A 5 33.80 -5.07 45.03
CA LEU A 5 32.60 -5.63 44.44
C LEU A 5 32.42 -4.96 43.06
N LEU A 6 32.69 -5.71 41.98
CA LEU A 6 32.33 -5.28 40.61
C LEU A 6 30.83 -5.52 40.40
N THR A 7 30.05 -4.47 40.45
CA THR A 7 28.66 -4.48 40.01
C THR A 7 28.61 -4.46 38.47
N PHE A 8 28.22 -5.59 37.90
CA PHE A 8 28.02 -5.75 36.46
C PHE A 8 26.63 -5.18 36.14
N THR A 9 26.61 -3.95 35.62
CA THR A 9 25.37 -3.33 35.13
C THR A 9 25.06 -3.92 33.76
N ILE A 10 24.09 -4.85 33.72
CA ILE A 10 23.55 -5.37 32.46
C ILE A 10 22.67 -4.27 31.86
N ILE A 11 23.16 -3.60 30.84
CA ILE A 11 22.35 -2.70 30.00
C ILE A 11 21.48 -3.60 29.12
N PHE A 12 20.21 -3.70 29.48
CA PHE A 12 19.18 -4.33 28.66
C PHE A 12 18.89 -3.36 27.49
N LEU A 13 19.54 -3.56 26.35
CA LEU A 13 19.14 -2.91 25.11
C LEU A 13 17.79 -3.50 24.73
N ALA A 14 16.72 -2.77 25.07
CA ALA A 14 15.41 -3.01 24.48
C ALA A 14 15.51 -2.77 22.97
N SER A 15 15.58 -3.83 22.21
CA SER A 15 15.41 -3.78 20.76
C SER A 15 13.99 -3.30 20.51
N ILE A 16 13.84 -2.02 20.15
CA ILE A 16 12.59 -1.48 19.61
C ILE A 16 12.46 -2.17 18.24
N SER A 17 11.71 -3.24 18.21
CA SER A 17 11.29 -3.87 16.95
C SER A 17 10.33 -2.86 16.31
N ASN A 18 10.85 -2.03 15.42
CA ASN A 18 10.03 -1.33 14.45
C ASN A 18 9.38 -2.44 13.60
N ASN A 19 8.14 -2.78 13.91
CA ASN A 19 7.30 -3.56 13.01
C ASN A 19 7.05 -2.70 11.77
N LEU A 20 8.02 -2.67 10.85
CA LEU A 20 7.75 -2.29 9.48
C LEU A 20 6.76 -3.33 8.97
N PHE A 21 5.52 -2.90 8.77
CA PHE A 21 4.50 -3.76 8.20
C PHE A 21 4.95 -4.19 6.82
N ALA A 22 5.34 -5.44 6.70
CA ALA A 22 5.68 -6.02 5.42
C ALA A 22 4.37 -6.32 4.69
N LEU A 23 4.03 -5.50 3.68
CA LEU A 23 3.01 -5.86 2.71
C LEU A 23 3.47 -7.15 1.99
N GLU A 24 2.52 -8.04 1.73
CA GLU A 24 2.81 -9.33 1.13
C GLU A 24 2.29 -9.41 -0.31
N LYS A 25 3.06 -10.08 -1.15
CA LYS A 25 2.69 -10.36 -2.51
C LYS A 25 1.50 -11.32 -2.57
N GLY A 26 0.42 -10.88 -3.20
CA GLY A 26 -0.77 -11.71 -3.39
C GLY A 26 -1.61 -11.94 -2.12
N SER A 27 -1.39 -11.16 -1.08
CA SER A 27 -2.12 -11.22 0.18
C SER A 27 -2.58 -9.81 0.59
N TRP A 28 -3.71 -9.72 1.27
CA TRP A 28 -4.25 -8.49 1.85
C TRP A 28 -4.14 -8.56 3.35
N THR A 29 -3.19 -7.82 3.90
CA THR A 29 -2.88 -7.83 5.34
C THR A 29 -3.37 -6.58 6.03
N LEU A 30 -4.03 -6.75 7.20
CA LEU A 30 -4.46 -5.65 8.05
C LEU A 30 -3.30 -5.22 8.94
N SER A 31 -3.09 -3.92 8.99
CA SER A 31 -2.14 -3.26 9.86
C SER A 31 -2.82 -2.11 10.58
N LYS A 32 -2.40 -1.86 11.82
CA LYS A 32 -2.94 -0.81 12.67
C LYS A 32 -1.81 -0.01 13.29
N ASP A 33 -1.92 1.30 13.17
CA ASP A 33 -1.07 2.28 13.83
C ASP A 33 -1.91 3.09 14.82
N ASP A 34 -1.30 4.05 15.51
CA ASP A 34 -1.97 4.84 16.56
C ASP A 34 -3.15 5.67 16.03
N ASP A 35 -3.00 6.23 14.81
CA ASP A 35 -3.98 7.16 14.23
C ASP A 35 -4.76 6.59 13.05
N TRP A 36 -4.33 5.46 12.49
CA TRP A 36 -4.93 4.89 11.29
C TRP A 36 -4.73 3.38 11.17
N CYS A 37 -5.59 2.76 10.40
CA CYS A 37 -5.47 1.36 10.02
C CYS A 37 -5.51 1.23 8.51
N TYR A 38 -4.89 0.20 7.97
CA TYR A 38 -4.92 -0.07 6.55
C TYR A 38 -4.86 -1.56 6.24
N ILE A 39 -5.34 -1.91 5.07
CA ILE A 39 -5.04 -3.16 4.40
C ILE A 39 -4.25 -2.85 3.14
N GLY A 40 -3.33 -3.70 2.78
CA GLY A 40 -2.49 -3.48 1.62
C GLY A 40 -2.00 -4.76 0.98
N SER A 41 -1.53 -4.63 -0.25
CA SER A 41 -0.98 -5.74 -1.02
C SER A 41 0.11 -5.27 -1.98
N LEU A 42 1.06 -6.16 -2.25
CA LEU A 42 2.04 -6.01 -3.33
C LEU A 42 1.55 -6.72 -4.59
N PRO A 43 1.96 -6.25 -5.79
CA PRO A 43 1.54 -6.87 -7.04
C PRO A 43 2.11 -8.29 -7.18
N ILE A 44 1.31 -9.17 -7.78
CA ILE A 44 1.74 -10.54 -8.12
C ILE A 44 2.55 -10.59 -9.41
N LYS A 45 2.41 -9.58 -10.28
CA LYS A 45 3.08 -9.47 -11.57
C LYS A 45 3.32 -8.00 -11.92
N SER A 46 4.41 -7.73 -12.61
CA SER A 46 4.74 -6.44 -13.20
C SER A 46 5.33 -6.66 -14.61
N ASP A 47 5.10 -5.71 -15.50
CA ASP A 47 5.72 -5.68 -16.84
C ASP A 47 6.95 -4.75 -16.90
N LEU A 48 7.39 -4.19 -15.75
CA LEU A 48 8.62 -3.40 -15.73
C LEU A 48 9.81 -4.28 -16.17
N PRO A 49 10.59 -3.86 -17.18
CA PRO A 49 11.78 -4.60 -17.61
C PRO A 49 12.78 -4.78 -16.43
N GLU A 50 13.38 -5.96 -16.32
CA GLU A 50 14.38 -6.29 -15.28
C GLU A 50 15.60 -5.34 -15.25
N THR A 51 15.88 -4.68 -16.37
CA THR A 51 16.95 -3.69 -16.51
C THR A 51 16.62 -2.35 -15.84
N LYS A 52 15.34 -2.13 -15.48
CA LYS A 52 14.87 -0.92 -14.80
C LYS A 52 14.58 -1.20 -13.34
N LYS A 53 14.83 -0.21 -12.50
CA LYS A 53 14.54 -0.25 -11.06
C LYS A 53 13.57 0.86 -10.71
N ARG A 54 12.76 0.61 -9.68
CA ARG A 54 11.86 1.59 -9.06
C ARG A 54 11.80 1.33 -7.54
N GLY A 55 11.16 2.21 -6.81
CA GLY A 55 10.81 2.01 -5.41
C GLY A 55 9.72 0.96 -5.21
N GLU A 56 9.20 0.91 -4.00
CA GLU A 56 8.09 0.01 -3.65
C GLU A 56 6.82 0.42 -4.39
N ASN A 57 6.06 -0.57 -4.84
CA ASN A 57 4.78 -0.38 -5.50
C ASN A 57 3.73 -1.22 -4.78
N TYR A 58 2.62 -0.58 -4.41
CA TYR A 58 1.58 -1.20 -3.61
C TYR A 58 0.23 -0.52 -3.76
N ILE A 59 -0.80 -1.19 -3.27
CA ILE A 59 -2.13 -0.62 -3.06
C ILE A 59 -2.44 -0.69 -1.57
N LEU A 60 -2.96 0.43 -1.03
CA LEU A 60 -3.51 0.52 0.32
C LEU A 60 -4.97 0.91 0.25
N ILE A 61 -5.76 0.36 1.17
CA ILE A 61 -7.02 0.95 1.58
C ILE A 61 -6.85 1.28 3.06
N TYR A 62 -6.93 2.56 3.39
CA TYR A 62 -6.73 3.01 4.74
C TYR A 62 -7.93 3.76 5.29
N LYS A 63 -7.99 3.83 6.60
CA LYS A 63 -9.01 4.48 7.39
C LYS A 63 -8.37 5.19 8.56
N ILE A 64 -8.72 6.44 8.79
CA ILE A 64 -8.33 7.18 9.99
C ILE A 64 -9.22 6.71 11.14
N ILE A 65 -8.63 6.44 12.31
CA ILE A 65 -9.39 5.99 13.47
C ILE A 65 -10.44 7.05 13.85
N GLY A 66 -11.71 6.61 13.96
CA GLY A 66 -12.84 7.48 14.20
C GLY A 66 -13.53 8.06 12.97
N SER A 67 -12.99 7.78 11.77
CA SER A 67 -13.65 8.09 10.49
C SER A 67 -14.39 6.87 9.95
N ASP A 68 -15.48 7.08 9.22
CA ASP A 68 -16.21 6.03 8.51
C ASP A 68 -15.73 5.88 7.05
N GLU A 69 -14.82 6.74 6.60
CA GLU A 69 -14.33 6.76 5.23
C GLU A 69 -13.14 5.81 5.03
N ASN A 70 -13.20 5.01 3.97
CA ASN A 70 -12.08 4.22 3.46
C ASN A 70 -11.50 4.92 2.24
N ILE A 71 -10.19 5.13 2.21
CA ILE A 71 -9.48 5.83 1.15
C ILE A 71 -8.60 4.82 0.41
N VAL A 72 -8.69 4.81 -0.91
CA VAL A 72 -7.87 3.98 -1.79
C VAL A 72 -6.66 4.77 -2.26
N GLN A 73 -5.48 4.25 -1.99
CA GLN A 73 -4.20 4.84 -2.36
C GLN A 73 -3.38 3.83 -3.14
N VAL A 74 -2.73 4.30 -4.21
CA VAL A 74 -1.83 3.49 -5.02
C VAL A 74 -0.48 4.15 -5.19
N GLU A 75 0.58 3.34 -5.19
CA GLU A 75 1.93 3.75 -5.52
C GLU A 75 2.54 2.82 -6.57
N ALA A 76 3.23 3.40 -7.53
CA ALA A 76 3.93 2.65 -8.57
C ALA A 76 5.45 2.63 -8.38
N GLY A 77 5.95 3.24 -7.29
CA GLY A 77 7.38 3.29 -6.95
C GLY A 77 8.19 4.27 -7.80
N TYR A 78 7.52 5.26 -8.39
CA TYR A 78 8.14 6.35 -9.16
C TYR A 78 7.24 7.58 -9.14
N GLN A 79 7.82 8.74 -9.47
CA GLN A 79 7.05 9.96 -9.70
C GLN A 79 6.21 9.81 -10.96
N TYR A 80 4.89 9.97 -10.83
CA TYR A 80 3.96 9.91 -11.95
C TYR A 80 4.15 11.09 -12.91
N ASN A 81 3.90 10.85 -14.19
CA ASN A 81 3.71 11.90 -15.17
C ASN A 81 2.32 12.53 -14.95
N LEU A 82 2.29 13.74 -14.41
CA LEU A 82 1.05 14.43 -14.02
C LEU A 82 0.16 14.80 -15.22
N ASP A 83 0.70 14.78 -16.45
CA ASP A 83 -0.05 15.02 -17.69
C ASP A 83 -0.72 13.75 -18.24
N LYS A 84 -0.61 12.62 -17.53
CA LYS A 84 -1.15 11.33 -17.95
C LYS A 84 -2.08 10.74 -16.90
N ASP A 85 -3.15 10.12 -17.38
CA ASP A 85 -4.07 9.38 -16.53
C ASP A 85 -3.36 8.20 -15.86
N ILE A 86 -3.65 8.00 -14.58
CA ILE A 86 -3.30 6.80 -13.84
C ILE A 86 -4.56 5.95 -13.80
N LEU A 87 -4.49 4.72 -14.30
CA LEU A 87 -5.65 3.87 -14.46
C LEU A 87 -5.58 2.68 -13.49
N VAL A 88 -6.67 2.46 -12.79
CA VAL A 88 -6.92 1.24 -12.03
C VAL A 88 -8.05 0.48 -12.72
N LYS A 89 -7.70 -0.64 -13.33
CA LYS A 89 -8.65 -1.52 -14.00
C LYS A 89 -8.94 -2.73 -13.12
N ILE A 90 -10.22 -2.92 -12.80
CA ILE A 90 -10.69 -4.08 -12.03
C ILE A 90 -11.57 -4.91 -12.98
N ASP A 91 -11.07 -6.08 -13.38
CA ASP A 91 -11.64 -6.92 -14.42
C ASP A 91 -11.95 -6.09 -15.69
N ASN A 92 -13.20 -5.75 -15.95
CA ASN A 92 -13.63 -4.97 -17.13
C ASN A 92 -13.96 -3.50 -16.83
N THR A 93 -13.80 -3.05 -15.59
CA THR A 93 -14.12 -1.67 -15.18
C THR A 93 -12.85 -0.88 -14.90
N SER A 94 -12.73 0.32 -15.47
CA SER A 94 -11.59 1.21 -15.26
C SER A 94 -11.98 2.43 -14.44
N PHE A 95 -11.06 2.84 -13.55
CA PHE A 95 -11.16 4.03 -12.72
C PHE A 95 -9.95 4.92 -12.96
N ILE A 96 -10.17 6.24 -12.99
CA ILE A 96 -9.10 7.22 -13.10
C ILE A 96 -8.65 7.59 -11.70
N PHE A 97 -7.32 7.59 -11.52
CA PHE A 97 -6.63 8.08 -10.35
C PHE A 97 -5.79 9.29 -10.73
N TYR A 98 -5.50 10.14 -9.78
CA TYR A 98 -4.69 11.33 -9.97
C TYR A 98 -3.61 11.44 -8.90
N SER A 99 -2.53 12.09 -9.25
CA SER A 99 -1.43 12.46 -8.37
C SER A 99 -1.26 13.99 -8.39
N THR A 100 -0.52 14.53 -7.44
CA THR A 100 -0.27 15.97 -7.31
C THR A 100 1.22 16.27 -7.31
N GLU A 101 1.61 17.52 -7.52
CA GLU A 101 3.02 17.94 -7.46
C GLU A 101 3.63 17.68 -6.07
N ASP A 102 2.84 17.92 -5.00
CA ASP A 102 3.29 17.73 -3.62
C ASP A 102 3.41 16.25 -3.22
N SER A 103 2.74 15.36 -3.96
CA SER A 103 2.69 13.92 -3.68
C SER A 103 2.74 13.12 -4.97
N SER A 104 3.77 13.36 -5.78
CA SER A 104 3.86 12.84 -7.15
C SER A 104 4.12 11.33 -7.26
N GLU A 105 4.43 10.64 -6.17
CA GLU A 105 4.64 9.18 -6.13
C GLU A 105 3.37 8.42 -5.76
N THR A 106 2.39 9.12 -5.19
CA THR A 106 1.12 8.56 -4.70
C THR A 106 -0.04 9.03 -5.57
N ALA A 107 -1.04 8.18 -5.76
CA ALA A 107 -2.26 8.55 -6.47
C ALA A 107 -3.51 8.10 -5.73
N TRP A 108 -4.58 8.88 -5.87
CA TRP A 108 -5.90 8.72 -5.24
C TRP A 108 -7.01 8.83 -6.27
N THR A 109 -8.24 8.59 -5.83
CA THR A 109 -9.45 8.75 -6.64
C THR A 109 -10.54 9.45 -5.83
N ASP A 110 -11.47 10.12 -6.52
CA ASP A 110 -12.70 10.66 -5.90
C ASP A 110 -13.83 9.60 -5.84
N ASN A 111 -13.54 8.35 -6.23
CA ASN A 111 -14.52 7.28 -6.34
C ASN A 111 -14.19 6.07 -5.43
N ASP A 112 -13.64 6.31 -4.25
CA ASP A 112 -13.20 5.26 -3.33
C ASP A 112 -14.24 4.15 -3.11
N GLU A 113 -15.48 4.51 -2.80
CA GLU A 113 -16.56 3.54 -2.59
C GLU A 113 -16.83 2.66 -3.81
N LYS A 114 -16.81 3.24 -5.02
CA LYS A 114 -17.03 2.49 -6.26
C LYS A 114 -15.87 1.55 -6.56
N VAL A 115 -14.64 2.00 -6.31
CA VAL A 115 -13.43 1.18 -6.45
C VAL A 115 -13.48 0.01 -5.47
N ILE A 116 -13.73 0.26 -4.19
CA ILE A 116 -13.84 -0.78 -3.15
C ILE A 116 -14.95 -1.77 -3.49
N TYR A 117 -16.10 -1.29 -3.96
CA TYR A 117 -17.20 -2.16 -4.39
C TYR A 117 -16.78 -3.07 -5.55
N ALA A 118 -16.09 -2.54 -6.56
CA ALA A 118 -15.56 -3.32 -7.66
C ALA A 118 -14.50 -4.34 -7.20
N MET A 119 -13.60 -3.93 -6.28
CA MET A 119 -12.59 -4.82 -5.70
C MET A 119 -13.20 -6.00 -4.93
N LYS A 120 -14.32 -5.79 -4.21
CA LYS A 120 -15.02 -6.87 -3.49
C LYS A 120 -15.60 -7.94 -4.43
N LYS A 121 -15.94 -7.58 -5.66
CA LYS A 121 -16.54 -8.45 -6.66
C LYS A 121 -15.57 -8.97 -7.71
N GLY A 122 -14.44 -8.29 -7.86
CA GLY A 122 -13.44 -8.56 -8.87
C GLY A 122 -12.48 -9.69 -8.49
N LEU A 123 -11.75 -10.15 -9.50
CA LEU A 123 -10.72 -11.18 -9.37
C LEU A 123 -9.32 -10.60 -9.45
N GLU A 124 -9.14 -9.59 -10.30
CA GLU A 124 -7.85 -9.00 -10.62
C GLU A 124 -7.96 -7.48 -10.73
N LEU A 125 -6.90 -6.81 -10.30
CA LEU A 125 -6.73 -5.37 -10.46
C LEU A 125 -5.41 -5.12 -11.18
N VAL A 126 -5.42 -4.23 -12.18
CA VAL A 126 -4.22 -3.76 -12.88
C VAL A 126 -4.08 -2.26 -12.66
N LEU A 127 -2.96 -1.85 -12.05
CA LEU A 127 -2.54 -0.46 -11.93
C LEU A 127 -1.65 -0.13 -13.12
N SER A 128 -2.09 0.81 -13.96
CA SER A 128 -1.35 1.32 -15.10
C SER A 128 -0.98 2.78 -14.90
N GLY A 129 0.31 3.09 -15.01
CA GLY A 129 0.82 4.44 -14.86
C GLY A 129 2.02 4.70 -15.75
N GLN A 130 2.32 5.98 -15.96
CA GLN A 130 3.52 6.43 -16.64
C GLN A 130 4.38 7.24 -15.68
N SER A 131 5.67 6.91 -15.61
CA SER A 131 6.61 7.71 -14.82
C SER A 131 6.89 9.07 -15.47
N SER A 132 7.37 10.02 -14.69
CA SER A 132 7.83 11.34 -15.19
C SER A 132 8.93 11.22 -16.25
N ARG A 133 9.62 10.08 -16.32
CA ARG A 133 10.63 9.75 -17.34
C ARG A 133 10.03 9.04 -18.58
N GLY A 134 8.72 8.85 -18.63
CA GLY A 134 8.02 8.25 -19.76
C GLY A 134 7.91 6.72 -19.76
N THR A 135 8.40 6.03 -18.72
CA THR A 135 8.25 4.57 -18.61
C THR A 135 6.81 4.23 -18.19
N ILE A 136 6.15 3.39 -18.96
CA ILE A 136 4.83 2.84 -18.63
C ILE A 136 5.01 1.53 -17.89
N THR A 137 4.20 1.31 -16.85
CA THR A 137 4.14 0.04 -16.11
C THR A 137 2.70 -0.41 -15.93
N ASN A 138 2.51 -1.73 -15.93
CA ASN A 138 1.26 -2.38 -15.58
C ASN A 138 1.54 -3.38 -14.46
N ASP A 139 0.99 -3.12 -13.30
CA ASP A 139 1.15 -3.95 -12.10
C ASP A 139 -0.14 -4.66 -11.80
N THR A 140 -0.08 -5.99 -11.74
CA THR A 140 -1.24 -6.85 -11.52
C THR A 140 -1.30 -7.29 -10.06
N TYR A 141 -2.46 -7.12 -9.45
CA TYR A 141 -2.78 -7.52 -8.08
C TYR A 141 -3.91 -8.55 -8.10
N THR A 142 -3.83 -9.56 -7.26
CA THR A 142 -4.98 -10.44 -7.02
C THR A 142 -5.92 -9.81 -6.00
N LEU A 143 -7.22 -9.96 -6.23
CA LEU A 143 -8.26 -9.54 -5.28
C LEU A 143 -8.72 -10.66 -4.36
N LYS A 144 -8.05 -11.84 -4.44
CA LYS A 144 -8.33 -12.95 -3.53
C LYS A 144 -8.03 -12.53 -2.08
N GLY A 145 -9.04 -12.68 -1.22
CA GLY A 145 -8.92 -12.30 0.20
C GLY A 145 -9.25 -10.84 0.50
N PHE A 146 -9.42 -9.98 -0.51
CA PHE A 146 -9.72 -8.56 -0.32
C PHE A 146 -10.99 -8.33 0.51
N THR A 147 -12.10 -9.02 0.18
CA THR A 147 -13.37 -8.84 0.90
C THR A 147 -13.24 -9.18 2.39
N SER A 148 -12.50 -10.22 2.73
CA SER A 148 -12.24 -10.57 4.14
C SER A 148 -11.41 -9.48 4.83
N ALA A 149 -10.40 -8.94 4.16
CA ALA A 149 -9.52 -7.92 4.70
C ALA A 149 -10.24 -6.58 4.93
N ILE A 150 -11.02 -6.10 3.96
CA ILE A 150 -11.78 -4.85 4.10
C ILE A 150 -12.86 -4.94 5.18
N ASN A 151 -13.47 -6.12 5.37
CA ASN A 151 -14.42 -6.33 6.45
C ASN A 151 -13.73 -6.28 7.82
N LYS A 152 -12.52 -6.81 7.94
CA LYS A 152 -11.70 -6.67 9.16
C LYS A 152 -11.32 -5.22 9.41
N LEU A 153 -10.87 -4.49 8.38
CA LEU A 153 -10.55 -3.07 8.49
C LEU A 153 -11.73 -2.28 9.06
N ASN A 154 -12.92 -2.48 8.51
CA ASN A 154 -14.13 -1.76 8.95
C ASN A 154 -14.61 -2.16 10.35
N LYS A 155 -14.34 -3.39 10.79
CA LYS A 155 -14.73 -3.87 12.10
C LYS A 155 -13.74 -3.47 13.19
N ASP A 156 -12.44 -3.58 12.90
CA ASP A 156 -11.39 -3.54 13.92
C ASP A 156 -10.72 -2.14 14.00
N CYS A 157 -11.02 -1.29 13.05
CA CYS A 157 -10.60 0.10 13.01
C CYS A 157 -11.75 1.04 13.34
#